data_2ffce1cdf03eda8423d14220ba2cd4e5
#
_entry.id   2ffce1cdf03eda8423d14220ba2cd4e5
#
_cell.length_a   1.000
_cell.length_b   1.000
_cell.length_c   1.000
_cell.angle_alpha   90.00
_cell.angle_beta   90.00
_cell.angle_gamma   90.00
#
_symmetry.space_group_name_H-M   'P 1'
#
loop_
_entity.id
_entity.type
_entity.pdbx_description
1 polymer ?
#
loop_
_entity_poly.entity_id
_entity_poly.type
_entity_poly.pdbx_seq_one_letter_code
_entity_poly.pdbx_strand_id
1 'polypeptide(L)'
;MTQQLRNVCVAVLACVAGMQGAQAQSAGTWMLRAGPMLIAPQVNSGEMTAPSLPDTRIKVDSAVTLGGGISYMWSDHVSFDVPLAVPFTHHIKGDGAIGNVGEIGKVDVVPATLFTQYRFYDAKSKCRPYVGLGLTYVSFIKETGNGTLTAITDPGGRTTMRVSDKFALTPQIGFTYAVNDKFFVETMVGQTLLKVTATLSTGQKINATLNPVIAGAYIGYRF
;
A
#
# COMPACT_ATOMS: atom_id res chain seq x y z
N MET A 1 -23.09 -11.75 9.32
CA MET A 1 -21.75 -11.56 9.94
C MET A 1 -20.96 -12.82 9.57
N THR A 2 -20.10 -12.74 8.57
CA THR A 2 -19.47 -13.88 7.93
C THR A 2 -18.41 -14.55 8.82
N GLN A 3 -18.21 -15.84 8.66
CA GLN A 3 -17.24 -16.69 9.37
C GLN A 3 -15.83 -16.06 9.44
N GLN A 4 -15.45 -15.28 8.45
CA GLN A 4 -14.16 -14.58 8.39
C GLN A 4 -14.03 -13.46 9.44
N LEU A 5 -15.07 -12.67 9.69
CA LEU A 5 -15.05 -11.67 10.77
C LEU A 5 -14.90 -12.32 12.16
N ARG A 6 -15.50 -13.49 12.35
CA ARG A 6 -15.41 -14.24 13.62
C ARG A 6 -13.98 -14.77 13.84
N ASN A 7 -13.29 -15.21 12.80
CA ASN A 7 -11.91 -15.70 12.91
C ASN A 7 -10.90 -14.57 13.17
N VAL A 8 -11.13 -13.38 12.63
CA VAL A 8 -10.31 -12.19 12.91
C VAL A 8 -10.53 -11.72 14.37
N CYS A 9 -11.77 -11.72 14.87
CA CYS A 9 -12.05 -11.38 16.27
C CYS A 9 -11.48 -12.41 17.26
N VAL A 10 -11.46 -13.70 16.91
CA VAL A 10 -10.87 -14.77 17.74
C VAL A 10 -9.34 -14.65 17.80
N ALA A 11 -8.69 -14.28 16.70
CA ALA A 11 -7.24 -14.04 16.67
C ALA A 11 -6.84 -12.85 17.56
N VAL A 12 -7.67 -11.80 17.62
CA VAL A 12 -7.44 -10.64 18.51
C VAL A 12 -7.66 -10.99 19.98
N LEU A 13 -8.63 -11.87 20.30
CA LEU A 13 -8.88 -12.29 21.68
C LEU A 13 -7.86 -13.31 22.22
N ALA A 14 -7.24 -14.12 21.38
CA ALA A 14 -6.22 -15.09 21.80
C ALA A 14 -4.90 -14.44 22.29
N CYS A 15 -4.67 -13.17 21.99
CA CYS A 15 -3.49 -12.41 22.43
C CYS A 15 -3.50 -12.05 23.93
N VAL A 16 -4.62 -12.20 24.64
CA VAL A 16 -4.75 -11.73 26.04
C VAL A 16 -4.16 -12.71 27.06
N ALA A 17 -3.84 -13.96 26.70
CA ALA A 17 -3.52 -15.03 27.67
C ALA A 17 -2.03 -15.27 27.95
N GLY A 18 -1.11 -14.40 27.54
CA GLY A 18 0.35 -14.66 27.65
C GLY A 18 1.18 -13.51 28.24
N MET A 19 0.79 -12.98 29.39
CA MET A 19 1.56 -11.90 30.05
C MET A 19 2.70 -12.45 30.89
N GLN A 20 3.88 -12.64 30.32
CA GLN A 20 5.15 -12.68 31.07
C GLN A 20 6.23 -11.93 30.30
N GLY A 21 6.88 -10.98 30.99
CA GLY A 21 7.79 -9.95 30.66
C GLY A 21 8.79 -10.18 29.52
N ALA A 22 8.55 -9.49 28.43
CA ALA A 22 9.61 -9.06 27.51
C ALA A 22 9.62 -7.52 27.51
N GLN A 23 10.76 -6.89 27.68
CA GLN A 23 10.92 -5.44 27.46
C GLN A 23 10.87 -5.19 25.95
N ALA A 24 9.66 -5.13 25.43
CA ALA A 24 9.54 -5.37 24.01
C ALA A 24 9.52 -4.10 23.15
N GLN A 25 8.93 -3.01 23.60
CA GLN A 25 8.74 -1.81 22.78
C GLN A 25 8.62 -0.56 23.69
N SER A 26 9.69 -0.27 24.43
CA SER A 26 9.79 0.93 25.28
C SER A 26 10.36 2.10 24.50
N ALA A 27 10.22 3.30 25.05
CA ALA A 27 10.85 4.51 24.53
C ALA A 27 12.36 4.29 24.25
N GLY A 28 12.81 4.79 23.08
CA GLY A 28 14.20 4.64 22.61
C GLY A 28 14.47 3.39 21.78
N THR A 29 13.55 2.41 21.73
CA THR A 29 13.74 1.16 20.96
C THR A 29 13.65 1.44 19.45
N TRP A 30 14.62 0.92 18.71
CA TRP A 30 14.56 0.81 17.25
C TRP A 30 14.07 -0.58 16.84
N MET A 31 13.27 -0.62 15.80
CA MET A 31 12.71 -1.85 15.25
C MET A 31 12.94 -1.89 13.74
N LEU A 32 13.52 -2.97 13.25
CA LEU A 32 13.69 -3.27 11.83
C LEU A 32 12.82 -4.48 11.48
N ARG A 33 12.10 -4.42 10.36
CA ARG A 33 11.28 -5.53 9.89
C ARG A 33 11.41 -5.77 8.40
N ALA A 34 11.16 -7.02 7.98
CA ALA A 34 11.10 -7.40 6.58
C ALA A 34 10.05 -8.52 6.37
N GLY A 35 9.44 -8.54 5.19
CA GLY A 35 8.44 -9.55 4.81
C GLY A 35 7.65 -9.18 3.56
N PRO A 36 6.70 -10.00 3.15
CA PRO A 36 5.83 -9.74 2.01
C PRO A 36 4.90 -8.55 2.29
N MET A 37 4.70 -7.76 1.24
CA MET A 37 3.85 -6.59 1.23
C MET A 37 2.99 -6.58 -0.04
N LEU A 38 1.69 -6.37 0.11
CA LEU A 38 0.68 -6.28 -0.94
C LEU A 38 0.21 -4.84 -1.08
N ILE A 39 0.07 -4.36 -2.31
CA ILE A 39 -0.73 -3.18 -2.65
C ILE A 39 -1.84 -3.61 -3.61
N ALA A 40 -3.08 -3.38 -3.22
CA ALA A 40 -4.28 -3.73 -3.97
C ALA A 40 -5.12 -2.47 -4.26
N PRO A 41 -4.96 -1.85 -5.45
CA PRO A 41 -5.75 -0.70 -5.85
C PRO A 41 -7.24 -1.01 -5.89
N GLN A 42 -8.07 -0.11 -5.31
CA GLN A 42 -9.52 -0.14 -5.38
C GLN A 42 -9.98 0.85 -6.45
N VAL A 43 -9.75 0.49 -7.71
CA VAL A 43 -9.85 1.44 -8.83
C VAL A 43 -11.30 1.84 -9.10
N ASN A 44 -11.56 3.13 -8.99
CA ASN A 44 -12.74 3.77 -9.58
C ASN A 44 -12.23 4.75 -10.65
N SER A 45 -12.21 4.26 -11.89
CA SER A 45 -11.75 5.02 -13.05
C SER A 45 -12.85 5.93 -13.56
N GLY A 46 -12.53 7.19 -13.77
CA GLY A 46 -13.32 8.04 -14.66
C GLY A 46 -13.19 7.60 -16.12
N GLU A 47 -13.87 8.31 -17.00
CA GLU A 47 -13.74 8.12 -18.44
C GLU A 47 -12.55 8.89 -18.99
N MET A 48 -11.91 8.34 -20.01
CA MET A 48 -10.84 9.03 -20.74
C MET A 48 -11.43 10.15 -21.59
N THR A 49 -10.78 11.31 -21.56
CA THR A 49 -11.25 12.46 -22.36
C THR A 49 -11.17 12.20 -23.86
N ALA A 50 -11.98 12.94 -24.66
CA ALA A 50 -11.94 12.89 -26.12
C ALA A 50 -10.48 13.05 -26.63
N PRO A 51 -10.15 12.42 -27.80
CA PRO A 51 -11.03 11.74 -28.76
C PRO A 51 -11.31 10.24 -28.47
N SER A 52 -11.10 9.77 -27.23
CA SER A 52 -11.40 8.39 -26.85
C SER A 52 -12.88 8.04 -27.02
N LEU A 53 -13.17 6.76 -27.16
CA LEU A 53 -14.55 6.27 -27.16
C LEU A 53 -15.20 6.57 -25.79
N PRO A 54 -16.51 6.88 -25.75
CA PRO A 54 -17.25 6.94 -24.49
C PRO A 54 -17.07 5.63 -23.69
N ASP A 55 -17.11 5.72 -22.35
CA ASP A 55 -16.91 4.59 -21.43
C ASP A 55 -15.51 3.94 -21.52
N THR A 56 -14.50 4.65 -22.05
CA THR A 56 -13.11 4.19 -22.00
C THR A 56 -12.56 4.35 -20.58
N ARG A 57 -12.33 3.24 -19.90
CA ARG A 57 -11.88 3.14 -18.50
C ARG A 57 -10.66 2.27 -18.34
N ILE A 58 -10.08 2.25 -17.13
CA ILE A 58 -8.92 1.42 -16.79
C ILE A 58 -9.13 0.63 -15.50
N LYS A 59 -8.44 -0.51 -15.42
CA LYS A 59 -8.19 -1.29 -14.20
C LYS A 59 -6.71 -1.35 -13.92
N VAL A 60 -6.35 -1.51 -12.64
CA VAL A 60 -4.96 -1.65 -12.20
C VAL A 60 -4.87 -2.90 -11.33
N ASP A 61 -3.98 -3.81 -11.68
CA ASP A 61 -3.80 -5.05 -10.95
C ASP A 61 -3.08 -4.82 -9.60
N SER A 62 -3.35 -5.72 -8.66
CA SER A 62 -2.61 -5.77 -7.39
C SER A 62 -1.17 -6.19 -7.61
N ALA A 63 -0.27 -5.74 -6.74
CA ALA A 63 1.13 -6.12 -6.76
C ALA A 63 1.59 -6.60 -5.37
N VAL A 64 2.47 -7.58 -5.36
CA VAL A 64 3.14 -8.09 -4.16
C VAL A 64 4.64 -7.92 -4.34
N THR A 65 5.31 -7.46 -3.27
CA THR A 65 6.76 -7.33 -3.27
C THR A 65 7.35 -7.67 -1.89
N LEU A 66 8.66 -7.70 -1.81
CA LEU A 66 9.36 -7.72 -0.53
C LEU A 66 9.42 -6.29 0.01
N GLY A 67 8.91 -6.11 1.22
CA GLY A 67 8.93 -4.86 1.94
C GLY A 67 9.48 -5.02 3.34
N GLY A 68 9.43 -3.94 4.08
CA GLY A 68 9.87 -3.89 5.46
C GLY A 68 9.68 -2.49 6.04
N GLY A 69 10.53 -2.12 6.98
CA GLY A 69 10.53 -0.78 7.53
C GLY A 69 11.38 -0.64 8.77
N ILE A 70 11.59 0.61 9.14
CA ILE A 70 12.29 1.01 10.36
C ILE A 70 11.31 1.81 11.20
N SER A 71 11.15 1.43 12.47
CA SER A 71 10.34 2.16 13.43
C SER A 71 11.20 2.59 14.62
N TYR A 72 10.90 3.77 15.16
CA TYR A 72 11.50 4.30 16.38
C TYR A 72 10.41 4.58 17.40
N MET A 73 10.57 4.02 18.61
CA MET A 73 9.67 4.28 19.73
C MET A 73 10.05 5.62 20.39
N TRP A 74 9.27 6.67 20.09
CA TRP A 74 9.41 7.98 20.70
C TRP A 74 9.03 7.97 22.20
N SER A 75 8.02 7.20 22.52
CA SER A 75 7.57 6.92 23.87
C SER A 75 7.10 5.47 23.96
N ASP A 76 6.66 5.02 25.11
CA ASP A 76 6.11 3.67 25.29
C ASP A 76 4.85 3.42 24.43
N HIS A 77 4.18 4.47 23.97
CA HIS A 77 2.96 4.37 23.17
C HIS A 77 3.06 4.98 21.78
N VAL A 78 4.00 5.88 21.52
CA VAL A 78 4.12 6.58 20.23
C VAL A 78 5.37 6.13 19.50
N SER A 79 5.21 5.75 18.23
CA SER A 79 6.32 5.45 17.34
C SER A 79 6.22 6.18 16.02
N PHE A 80 7.38 6.49 15.44
CA PHE A 80 7.52 6.91 14.04
C PHE A 80 7.97 5.71 13.23
N ASP A 81 7.42 5.57 12.02
CA ASP A 81 7.69 4.42 11.17
C ASP A 81 7.84 4.82 9.72
N VAL A 82 8.90 4.31 9.09
CA VAL A 82 9.21 4.49 7.66
C VAL A 82 9.21 3.12 6.99
N PRO A 83 8.16 2.78 6.23
CA PRO A 83 8.16 1.59 5.39
C PRO A 83 9.19 1.70 4.28
N LEU A 84 9.80 0.57 3.96
CA LEU A 84 10.73 0.39 2.86
C LEU A 84 10.24 -0.76 1.99
N ALA A 85 10.28 -0.62 0.68
CA ALA A 85 9.89 -1.68 -0.25
C ALA A 85 10.64 -1.55 -1.57
N VAL A 86 10.80 -2.68 -2.25
CA VAL A 86 11.15 -2.66 -3.68
C VAL A 86 9.97 -2.05 -4.44
N PRO A 87 10.20 -1.27 -5.52
CA PRO A 87 9.12 -0.68 -6.30
C PRO A 87 8.06 -1.70 -6.69
N PHE A 88 6.79 -1.31 -6.61
CA PHE A 88 5.66 -2.15 -7.01
C PHE A 88 5.36 -1.94 -8.48
N THR A 89 5.42 -3.01 -9.27
CA THR A 89 5.01 -2.97 -10.67
C THR A 89 3.53 -3.31 -10.79
N HIS A 90 2.75 -2.34 -11.25
CA HIS A 90 1.32 -2.50 -11.52
C HIS A 90 1.07 -2.58 -13.03
N HIS A 91 0.27 -3.58 -13.43
CA HIS A 91 -0.22 -3.71 -14.80
C HIS A 91 -1.54 -2.95 -14.95
N ILE A 92 -1.62 -2.14 -16.00
CA ILE A 92 -2.81 -1.35 -16.34
C ILE A 92 -3.52 -2.04 -17.49
N LYS A 93 -4.81 -2.31 -17.30
CA LYS A 93 -5.68 -2.97 -18.29
C LYS A 93 -6.80 -2.05 -18.72
N GLY A 94 -7.26 -2.24 -19.94
CA GLY A 94 -8.46 -1.60 -20.43
C GLY A 94 -9.70 -2.08 -19.66
N ASP A 95 -10.70 -1.19 -19.53
CA ASP A 95 -12.02 -1.47 -18.96
C ASP A 95 -13.11 -0.68 -19.70
N GLY A 96 -14.38 -1.00 -19.47
CA GLY A 96 -15.49 -0.40 -20.21
C GLY A 96 -15.39 -0.71 -21.70
N ALA A 97 -15.47 0.32 -22.54
CA ALA A 97 -15.42 0.18 -24.02
C ALA A 97 -14.15 -0.52 -24.53
N ILE A 98 -13.05 -0.50 -23.77
CA ILE A 98 -11.77 -1.14 -24.12
C ILE A 98 -11.47 -2.36 -23.24
N GLY A 99 -12.46 -2.95 -22.59
CA GLY A 99 -12.28 -4.09 -21.68
C GLY A 99 -11.69 -5.33 -22.34
N ASN A 100 -11.83 -5.47 -23.66
CA ASN A 100 -11.34 -6.62 -24.43
C ASN A 100 -9.89 -6.50 -24.88
N VAL A 101 -9.24 -5.33 -24.74
CA VAL A 101 -7.86 -5.12 -25.25
C VAL A 101 -6.77 -5.67 -24.34
N GLY A 102 -7.12 -6.04 -23.11
CA GLY A 102 -6.16 -6.55 -22.12
C GLY A 102 -5.24 -5.49 -21.55
N GLU A 103 -3.96 -5.83 -21.38
CA GLU A 103 -2.95 -4.90 -20.85
C GLU A 103 -2.61 -3.80 -21.85
N ILE A 104 -2.64 -2.56 -21.38
CA ILE A 104 -2.32 -1.35 -22.15
C ILE A 104 -1.04 -0.67 -21.68
N GLY A 105 -0.51 -1.05 -20.52
CA GLY A 105 0.72 -0.50 -19.97
C GLY A 105 1.03 -0.99 -18.58
N LYS A 106 2.14 -0.50 -18.06
CA LYS A 106 2.59 -0.77 -16.68
C LYS A 106 3.25 0.46 -16.08
N VAL A 107 3.30 0.50 -14.75
CA VAL A 107 3.92 1.57 -13.98
C VAL A 107 4.56 0.99 -12.73
N ASP A 108 5.77 1.43 -12.41
CA ASP A 108 6.39 1.16 -11.11
C ASP A 108 6.01 2.27 -10.13
N VAL A 109 5.56 1.89 -8.94
CA VAL A 109 5.11 2.82 -7.89
C VAL A 109 6.06 2.73 -6.70
N VAL A 110 6.51 3.89 -6.24
CA VAL A 110 7.36 4.03 -5.05
C VAL A 110 6.63 4.93 -4.04
N PRO A 111 5.96 4.35 -3.03
CA PRO A 111 5.36 5.12 -1.95
C PRO A 111 6.41 5.43 -0.88
N ALA A 112 6.73 6.70 -0.68
CA ALA A 112 7.53 7.17 0.46
C ALA A 112 6.58 7.66 1.56
N THR A 113 6.52 6.94 2.68
CA THR A 113 5.58 7.23 3.77
C THR A 113 6.31 7.46 5.08
N LEU A 114 5.83 8.44 5.85
CA LEU A 114 6.17 8.58 7.26
C LEU A 114 4.89 8.40 8.07
N PHE A 115 4.87 7.40 8.92
CA PHE A 115 3.78 7.13 9.85
C PHE A 115 4.08 7.67 11.25
N THR A 116 3.05 8.19 11.89
CA THR A 116 2.95 8.27 13.34
C THR A 116 1.98 7.19 13.79
N GLN A 117 2.39 6.36 14.76
CA GLN A 117 1.60 5.22 15.25
C GLN A 117 1.39 5.37 16.75
N TYR A 118 0.18 5.03 17.21
CA TYR A 118 -0.14 4.85 18.62
C TYR A 118 -0.30 3.37 18.93
N ARG A 119 0.54 2.86 19.84
CA ARG A 119 0.57 1.45 20.25
C ARG A 119 -0.15 1.31 21.58
N PHE A 120 -1.14 0.44 21.61
CA PHE A 120 -1.91 0.14 22.80
C PHE A 120 -1.14 -0.80 23.73
N TYR A 121 -1.61 -0.89 24.96
CA TYR A 121 -1.03 -1.68 26.05
C TYR A 121 0.40 -1.28 26.44
N ASP A 122 0.86 -1.84 27.54
CA ASP A 122 2.20 -1.54 28.08
C ASP A 122 3.31 -2.02 27.16
N ALA A 123 4.48 -1.38 27.28
CA ALA A 123 5.68 -1.73 26.50
C ALA A 123 6.12 -3.19 26.68
N LYS A 124 5.79 -3.82 27.82
CA LYS A 124 6.08 -5.21 28.14
C LYS A 124 5.08 -6.22 27.62
N SER A 125 3.95 -5.76 27.06
CA SER A 125 2.93 -6.64 26.52
C SER A 125 3.43 -7.40 25.31
N LYS A 126 3.22 -8.72 25.26
CA LYS A 126 3.61 -9.54 24.11
C LYS A 126 2.88 -9.17 22.84
N CYS A 127 1.62 -8.83 22.96
CA CYS A 127 0.78 -8.44 21.83
C CYS A 127 0.41 -6.96 21.94
N ARG A 128 0.80 -6.17 20.94
CA ARG A 128 0.54 -4.73 20.92
C ARG A 128 -0.14 -4.33 19.60
N PRO A 129 -1.46 -4.19 19.60
CA PRO A 129 -2.17 -3.56 18.50
C PRO A 129 -1.80 -2.08 18.42
N TYR A 130 -1.89 -1.53 17.21
CA TYR A 130 -1.66 -0.11 16.97
C TYR A 130 -2.58 0.45 15.90
N VAL A 131 -2.75 1.76 15.95
CA VAL A 131 -3.32 2.57 14.88
C VAL A 131 -2.27 3.56 14.42
N GLY A 132 -2.31 3.94 13.16
CA GLY A 132 -1.35 4.90 12.62
C GLY A 132 -1.96 5.76 11.52
N LEU A 133 -1.36 6.92 11.35
CA LEU A 133 -1.63 7.82 10.23
C LEU A 133 -0.33 8.18 9.55
N GLY A 134 -0.25 7.94 8.24
CA GLY A 134 0.90 8.24 7.40
C GLY A 134 0.65 9.39 6.45
N LEU A 135 1.68 10.19 6.22
CA LEU A 135 1.79 11.08 5.07
C LEU A 135 2.61 10.35 4.01
N THR A 136 1.99 10.07 2.88
CA THR A 136 2.60 9.31 1.77
C THR A 136 2.81 10.22 0.58
N TYR A 137 4.04 10.29 0.07
CA TYR A 137 4.35 10.79 -1.25
C TYR A 137 4.42 9.61 -2.21
N VAL A 138 3.51 9.57 -3.17
CA VAL A 138 3.43 8.49 -4.17
C VAL A 138 4.10 8.98 -5.45
N SER A 139 5.20 8.35 -5.82
CA SER A 139 5.93 8.63 -7.06
C SER A 139 5.71 7.49 -8.06
N PHE A 140 5.41 7.88 -9.29
CA PHE A 140 5.21 6.97 -10.42
C PHE A 140 6.43 7.02 -11.32
N ILE A 141 7.05 5.87 -11.51
CA ILE A 141 8.27 5.74 -12.32
C ILE A 141 8.11 4.66 -13.37
N LYS A 142 8.94 4.70 -14.43
CA LYS A 142 8.91 3.72 -15.53
C LYS A 142 7.52 3.50 -16.13
N GLU A 143 6.79 4.57 -16.31
CA GLU A 143 5.48 4.56 -16.94
C GLU A 143 5.62 4.15 -18.40
N THR A 144 5.04 3.02 -18.77
CA THR A 144 5.22 2.44 -20.10
C THR A 144 3.87 2.08 -20.69
N GLY A 145 3.49 2.77 -21.77
CA GLY A 145 2.44 2.31 -22.67
C GLY A 145 2.95 1.24 -23.63
N ASN A 146 2.14 0.24 -23.91
CA ASN A 146 2.48 -0.83 -24.84
C ASN A 146 1.92 -0.57 -26.27
N GLY A 147 2.13 -1.51 -27.19
CA GLY A 147 1.62 -1.41 -28.56
C GLY A 147 0.09 -1.38 -28.64
N THR A 148 -0.62 -2.03 -27.69
CA THR A 148 -2.07 -2.00 -27.60
C THR A 148 -2.58 -0.60 -27.30
N LEU A 149 -1.94 0.10 -26.32
CA LEU A 149 -2.28 1.49 -26.02
C LEU A 149 -2.09 2.38 -27.26
N THR A 150 -0.99 2.21 -27.98
CA THR A 150 -0.72 2.95 -29.22
C THR A 150 -1.80 2.69 -30.26
N ALA A 151 -2.17 1.43 -30.46
CA ALA A 151 -3.17 1.07 -31.48
C ALA A 151 -4.58 1.65 -31.22
N ILE A 152 -4.95 1.83 -29.96
CA ILE A 152 -6.28 2.36 -29.58
C ILE A 152 -6.32 3.88 -29.42
N THR A 153 -5.16 4.55 -29.39
CA THR A 153 -5.11 6.00 -29.14
C THR A 153 -4.54 6.80 -30.33
N ASP A 154 -3.48 6.32 -30.95
CA ASP A 154 -2.82 6.96 -32.09
C ASP A 154 -2.12 5.89 -32.95
N PRO A 155 -2.77 5.37 -33.99
CA PRO A 155 -2.19 4.33 -34.86
C PRO A 155 -0.97 4.79 -35.66
N GLY A 156 -0.69 6.09 -35.72
CA GLY A 156 0.45 6.65 -36.45
C GLY A 156 1.70 6.86 -35.61
N GLY A 157 1.66 6.68 -34.27
CA GLY A 157 2.80 6.95 -33.39
C GLY A 157 2.75 6.20 -32.07
N ARG A 158 3.89 6.16 -31.37
CA ARG A 158 3.99 5.52 -30.06
C ARG A 158 3.33 6.40 -28.99
N THR A 159 2.30 5.89 -28.35
CA THR A 159 1.65 6.58 -27.23
C THR A 159 2.40 6.30 -25.94
N THR A 160 2.80 7.37 -25.24
CA THR A 160 3.37 7.31 -23.89
C THR A 160 2.34 7.77 -22.86
N MET A 161 2.51 7.30 -21.62
CA MET A 161 1.65 7.64 -20.51
C MET A 161 2.48 8.29 -19.40
N ARG A 162 1.90 9.25 -18.71
CA ARG A 162 2.48 9.88 -17.52
C ARG A 162 1.43 10.00 -16.43
N VAL A 163 1.77 9.62 -15.22
CA VAL A 163 0.90 9.71 -14.03
C VAL A 163 1.47 10.77 -13.08
N SER A 164 0.63 11.64 -12.55
CA SER A 164 1.08 12.71 -11.66
C SER A 164 1.37 12.20 -10.26
N ASP A 165 2.56 12.49 -9.74
CA ASP A 165 2.92 12.25 -8.34
C ASP A 165 1.98 13.00 -7.40
N LYS A 166 1.71 12.41 -6.22
CA LYS A 166 0.73 12.95 -5.27
C LYS A 166 1.15 12.71 -3.83
N PHE A 167 0.76 13.66 -2.96
CA PHE A 167 0.66 13.42 -1.54
C PHE A 167 -0.71 12.82 -1.19
N ALA A 168 -0.71 11.89 -0.26
CA ALA A 168 -1.90 11.19 0.21
C ALA A 168 -1.79 10.87 1.71
N LEU A 169 -2.92 10.73 2.37
CA LEU A 169 -2.99 10.22 3.74
C LEU A 169 -3.20 8.71 3.70
N THR A 170 -2.55 8.02 4.65
CA THR A 170 -2.62 6.57 4.77
C THR A 170 -2.95 6.19 6.22
N PRO A 171 -4.23 6.10 6.61
CA PRO A 171 -4.60 5.44 7.84
C PRO A 171 -4.23 3.95 7.80
N GLN A 172 -3.79 3.42 8.96
CA GLN A 172 -3.46 2.01 9.12
C GLN A 172 -3.81 1.48 10.51
N ILE A 173 -4.00 0.18 10.59
CA ILE A 173 -4.08 -0.59 11.82
C ILE A 173 -3.14 -1.78 11.71
N GLY A 174 -2.64 -2.24 12.82
CA GLY A 174 -1.80 -3.43 12.84
C GLY A 174 -1.59 -3.95 14.26
N PHE A 175 -0.83 -4.99 14.35
CA PHE A 175 -0.38 -5.48 15.65
C PHE A 175 1.02 -6.09 15.56
N THR A 176 1.75 -6.00 16.65
CA THR A 176 3.07 -6.60 16.83
C THR A 176 2.97 -7.67 17.92
N TYR A 177 3.52 -8.85 17.65
CA TYR A 177 3.66 -9.92 18.64
C TYR A 177 5.12 -10.19 18.95
N ALA A 178 5.51 -10.05 20.22
CA ALA A 178 6.86 -10.33 20.70
C ALA A 178 7.07 -11.84 20.79
N VAL A 179 7.93 -12.39 19.93
CA VAL A 179 8.36 -13.80 19.99
C VAL A 179 9.30 -13.99 21.17
N ASN A 180 10.25 -13.07 21.33
CA ASN A 180 11.16 -12.96 22.46
C ASN A 180 11.61 -11.49 22.64
N ASP A 181 12.64 -11.23 23.44
CA ASP A 181 13.12 -9.86 23.71
C ASP A 181 13.65 -9.13 22.48
N LYS A 182 14.11 -9.85 21.46
CA LYS A 182 14.71 -9.28 20.24
C LYS A 182 13.84 -9.44 19.01
N PHE A 183 13.14 -10.55 18.85
CA PHE A 183 12.37 -10.86 17.66
C PHE A 183 10.88 -10.64 17.87
N PHE A 184 10.24 -10.17 16.83
CA PHE A 184 8.79 -10.00 16.78
C PHE A 184 8.24 -10.37 15.40
N VAL A 185 6.95 -10.62 15.34
CA VAL A 185 6.15 -10.64 14.10
C VAL A 185 5.20 -9.48 14.10
N GLU A 186 4.94 -8.93 12.93
CA GLU A 186 4.03 -7.81 12.76
C GLU A 186 3.11 -8.05 11.55
N THR A 187 1.84 -7.67 11.68
CA THR A 187 0.92 -7.57 10.55
C THR A 187 0.26 -6.21 10.55
N MET A 188 -0.02 -5.72 9.36
CA MET A 188 -0.70 -4.44 9.20
C MET A 188 -1.62 -4.44 7.99
N VAL A 189 -2.66 -3.61 8.07
CA VAL A 189 -3.52 -3.23 6.95
C VAL A 189 -3.72 -1.73 7.01
N GLY A 190 -3.63 -1.09 5.85
CA GLY A 190 -3.87 0.34 5.67
C GLY A 190 -4.55 0.63 4.35
N GLN A 191 -4.94 1.88 4.16
CA GLN A 191 -5.50 2.35 2.90
C GLN A 191 -4.95 3.74 2.59
N THR A 192 -4.32 3.89 1.41
CA THR A 192 -3.87 5.21 0.96
C THR A 192 -5.01 5.90 0.23
N LEU A 193 -5.40 7.11 0.67
CA LEU A 193 -6.46 7.90 0.05
C LEU A 193 -5.89 8.64 -1.17
N LEU A 194 -5.90 7.99 -2.33
CA LEU A 194 -5.15 8.42 -3.52
C LEU A 194 -6.05 8.63 -4.74
N LYS A 195 -5.96 9.85 -5.29
CA LYS A 195 -6.54 10.19 -6.60
C LYS A 195 -5.44 10.67 -7.53
N VAL A 196 -5.39 10.12 -8.74
CA VAL A 196 -4.36 10.42 -9.73
C VAL A 196 -4.97 10.85 -11.06
N THR A 197 -4.17 11.54 -11.86
CA THR A 197 -4.47 11.84 -13.25
C THR A 197 -3.38 11.24 -14.12
N ALA A 198 -3.76 10.38 -15.05
CA ALA A 198 -2.88 9.93 -16.12
C ALA A 198 -3.11 10.76 -17.36
N THR A 199 -2.02 11.14 -18.03
CA THR A 199 -2.03 11.93 -19.27
C THR A 199 -1.26 11.16 -20.33
N LEU A 200 -1.87 11.02 -21.51
CA LEU A 200 -1.23 10.40 -22.67
C LEU A 200 -0.51 11.46 -23.53
N SER A 201 0.48 11.05 -24.30
CA SER A 201 1.18 11.93 -25.25
C SER A 201 0.26 12.49 -26.34
N THR A 202 -0.88 11.84 -26.58
CA THR A 202 -1.96 12.27 -27.48
C THR A 202 -2.87 13.36 -26.87
N GLY A 203 -2.58 13.79 -25.62
CA GLY A 203 -3.32 14.84 -24.93
C GLY A 203 -4.52 14.35 -24.12
N GLN A 204 -4.95 13.11 -24.28
CA GLN A 204 -6.04 12.51 -23.51
C GLN A 204 -5.66 12.39 -22.03
N LYS A 205 -6.66 12.52 -21.17
CA LYS A 205 -6.49 12.43 -19.71
C LYS A 205 -7.53 11.49 -19.11
N ILE A 206 -7.15 10.83 -18.04
CA ILE A 206 -8.06 10.03 -17.23
C ILE A 206 -7.80 10.29 -15.75
N ASN A 207 -8.86 10.55 -15.00
CA ASN A 207 -8.80 10.68 -13.55
C ASN A 207 -9.23 9.36 -12.93
N ALA A 208 -8.46 8.85 -11.99
CA ALA A 208 -8.76 7.61 -11.29
C ALA A 208 -8.60 7.78 -9.78
N THR A 209 -9.58 7.31 -9.03
CA THR A 209 -9.47 7.10 -7.59
C THR A 209 -8.94 5.69 -7.38
N LEU A 210 -7.74 5.57 -6.83
CA LEU A 210 -7.06 4.28 -6.67
C LEU A 210 -7.27 3.69 -5.28
N ASN A 211 -7.26 4.51 -4.24
CA ASN A 211 -7.45 4.15 -2.83
C ASN A 211 -6.90 2.75 -2.47
N PRO A 212 -5.61 2.46 -2.77
CA PRO A 212 -5.07 1.12 -2.59
C PRO A 212 -5.16 0.67 -1.13
N VAL A 213 -5.59 -0.57 -0.93
CA VAL A 213 -5.41 -1.29 0.32
C VAL A 213 -4.00 -1.84 0.34
N ILE A 214 -3.30 -1.60 1.45
CA ILE A 214 -1.96 -2.09 1.72
C ILE A 214 -2.06 -3.12 2.82
N ALA A 215 -1.41 -4.26 2.67
CA ALA A 215 -1.30 -5.27 3.72
C ALA A 215 0.13 -5.79 3.79
N GLY A 216 0.60 -6.09 5.00
CA GLY A 216 1.94 -6.62 5.21
C GLY A 216 1.99 -7.62 6.35
N ALA A 217 2.91 -8.57 6.24
CA ALA A 217 3.26 -9.52 7.29
C ALA A 217 4.78 -9.60 7.39
N TYR A 218 5.33 -9.38 8.57
CA TYR A 218 6.75 -9.15 8.74
C TYR A 218 7.32 -9.95 9.91
N ILE A 219 8.60 -10.29 9.77
CA ILE A 219 9.45 -10.67 10.89
C ILE A 219 10.35 -9.47 11.18
N GLY A 220 10.53 -9.14 12.45
CA GLY A 220 11.34 -7.99 12.84
C GLY A 220 12.28 -8.28 14.01
N TYR A 221 13.23 -7.38 14.13
CA TYR A 221 14.27 -7.36 15.16
C TYR A 221 14.28 -6.00 15.87
N ARG A 222 14.50 -6.01 17.19
CA ARG A 222 14.59 -4.85 18.07
C ARG A 222 15.99 -4.68 18.63
N PHE A 223 16.45 -3.45 18.75
CA PHE A 223 17.76 -3.08 19.28
C PHE A 223 17.75 -1.69 19.93
#